data_349e8ce14f9a4035997e798f64c12d30
#
_entry.id   349e8ce14f9a4035997e798f64c12d30
#
_cell.length_a   1.000
_cell.length_b   1.000
_cell.length_c   1.000
_cell.angle_alpha   90.00
_cell.angle_beta   90.00
_cell.angle_gamma   90.00
#
_symmetry.space_group_name_H-M   'P 1'
#
loop_
_entity.id
_entity.type
_entity.pdbx_description
1 polymer ?
#
loop_
_entity_poly.entity_id
_entity_poly.type
_entity_poly.pdbx_seq_one_letter_code
_entity_poly.pdbx_strand_id
1 'polypeptide(L)'
;MATANPIVLSKFRAALDALYGDRIERVVLFGSRARGDAFPDSDYDVAVFLKDLSDRWAEADKIAWVASEVLDATGEVIHAMPYRAGSYRERTPLMHELRREGRDL
;
A
#
# COMPACT_ATOMS: atom_id res chain seq x y z
N MET A 1 -18.20 10.88 4.83
CA MET A 1 -16.82 10.72 4.34
C MET A 1 -16.53 9.26 4.08
N ALA A 2 -15.77 8.96 3.05
CA ALA A 2 -15.48 7.59 2.68
C ALA A 2 -14.31 7.04 3.52
N THR A 3 -14.42 5.77 3.89
CA THR A 3 -13.35 5.01 4.53
C THR A 3 -12.78 4.03 3.51
N ALA A 4 -11.92 3.13 3.97
CA ALA A 4 -11.37 2.08 3.11
C ALA A 4 -12.38 0.95 2.92
N ASN A 5 -12.50 0.46 1.70
CA ASN A 5 -13.34 -0.70 1.40
C ASN A 5 -12.55 -1.98 1.69
N PRO A 6 -13.01 -2.83 2.62
CA PRO A 6 -12.28 -4.05 2.97
C PRO A 6 -12.07 -5.01 1.80
N ILE A 7 -12.99 -5.04 0.84
CA ILE A 7 -12.87 -5.92 -0.33
C ILE A 7 -11.70 -5.47 -1.21
N VAL A 8 -11.56 -4.17 -1.43
CA VAL A 8 -10.45 -3.60 -2.21
C VAL A 8 -9.13 -3.94 -1.55
N LEU A 9 -9.03 -3.73 -0.24
CA LEU A 9 -7.81 -3.98 0.52
C LEU A 9 -7.45 -5.47 0.56
N SER A 10 -8.44 -6.34 0.73
CA SER A 10 -8.22 -7.79 0.73
C SER A 10 -7.72 -8.29 -0.62
N LYS A 11 -8.30 -7.80 -1.70
CA LYS A 11 -7.85 -8.17 -3.05
C LYS A 11 -6.42 -7.73 -3.30
N PHE A 12 -6.09 -6.51 -2.93
CA PHE A 12 -4.75 -5.98 -3.11
C PHE A 12 -3.73 -6.74 -2.26
N ARG A 13 -4.03 -6.97 -0.99
CA ARG A 13 -3.13 -7.72 -0.10
C ARG A 13 -2.91 -9.15 -0.61
N ALA A 14 -3.95 -9.83 -1.04
CA ALA A 14 -3.83 -11.19 -1.58
C ALA A 14 -2.95 -11.22 -2.84
N ALA A 15 -3.10 -10.24 -3.72
CA ALA A 15 -2.27 -10.14 -4.92
C ALA A 15 -0.81 -9.86 -4.59
N LEU A 16 -0.54 -9.01 -3.58
CA LEU A 16 0.83 -8.78 -3.10
C LEU A 16 1.43 -10.04 -2.49
N ASP A 17 0.66 -10.79 -1.73
CA ASP A 17 1.12 -12.05 -1.12
C ASP A 17 1.50 -13.06 -2.21
N ALA A 18 0.71 -13.14 -3.28
CA ALA A 18 1.01 -14.01 -4.41
C ALA A 18 2.28 -13.58 -5.14
N LEU A 19 2.54 -12.28 -5.23
CA LEU A 19 3.70 -11.75 -5.92
C LEU A 19 5.00 -11.87 -5.09
N TYR A 20 4.94 -11.61 -3.81
CA TYR A 20 6.13 -11.44 -2.97
C TYR A 20 6.28 -12.50 -1.86
N GLY A 21 5.19 -13.06 -1.37
CA GLY A 21 5.25 -14.03 -0.27
C GLY A 21 6.01 -13.50 0.95
N ASP A 22 7.01 -14.26 1.36
CA ASP A 22 7.80 -13.96 2.57
C ASP A 22 8.67 -12.70 2.45
N ARG A 23 8.80 -12.13 1.28
CA ARG A 23 9.54 -10.88 1.11
C ARG A 23 8.81 -9.68 1.71
N ILE A 24 7.51 -9.79 1.96
CA ILE A 24 6.75 -8.71 2.56
C ILE A 24 7.04 -8.65 4.05
N GLU A 25 7.59 -7.53 4.53
CA GLU A 25 7.71 -7.27 5.96
C GLU A 25 6.42 -6.66 6.49
N ARG A 26 5.84 -5.72 5.73
CA ARG A 26 4.67 -4.96 6.18
C ARG A 26 3.99 -4.29 4.99
N VAL A 27 2.68 -4.16 5.06
CA VAL A 27 1.90 -3.37 4.11
C VAL A 27 1.04 -2.41 4.92
N VAL A 28 1.13 -1.11 4.63
CA VAL A 28 0.47 -0.07 5.43
C VAL A 28 -0.40 0.80 4.53
N LEU A 29 -1.69 0.87 4.85
CA LEU A 29 -2.59 1.87 4.29
C LEU A 29 -2.40 3.16 5.08
N PHE A 30 -2.22 4.29 4.38
CA PHE A 30 -2.10 5.59 5.02
C PHE A 30 -2.90 6.63 4.24
N GLY A 31 -2.78 7.90 4.61
CA GLY A 31 -3.50 8.96 3.95
C GLY A 31 -4.99 9.00 4.31
N SER A 32 -5.79 9.63 3.45
CA SER A 32 -7.20 9.90 3.73
C SER A 32 -8.05 8.65 3.96
N ARG A 33 -7.77 7.56 3.23
CA ARG A 33 -8.51 6.31 3.40
C ARG A 33 -8.24 5.66 4.76
N ALA A 34 -7.04 5.83 5.30
CA ALA A 34 -6.70 5.34 6.64
C ALA A 34 -7.32 6.20 7.72
N ARG A 35 -7.34 7.53 7.52
CA ARG A 35 -7.94 8.46 8.49
C ARG A 35 -9.47 8.44 8.49
N GLY A 36 -10.09 8.00 7.39
CA GLY A 36 -11.55 7.99 7.26
C GLY A 36 -12.13 9.31 6.77
N ASP A 37 -11.28 10.23 6.27
CA ASP A 37 -11.73 11.53 5.74
C ASP A 37 -11.63 11.63 4.23
N ALA A 38 -11.59 10.50 3.55
CA ALA A 38 -11.50 10.45 2.10
C ALA A 38 -12.81 10.84 1.42
N PHE A 39 -12.70 11.33 0.20
CA PHE A 39 -13.83 11.44 -0.71
C PHE A 39 -14.05 10.09 -1.41
N PRO A 40 -15.24 9.84 -1.99
CA PRO A 40 -15.51 8.56 -2.66
C PRO A 40 -14.54 8.21 -3.78
N ASP A 41 -13.94 9.21 -4.43
CA ASP A 41 -12.99 9.03 -5.52
C ASP A 41 -11.53 9.17 -5.09
N SER A 42 -11.26 9.24 -3.80
CA SER A 42 -9.88 9.32 -3.30
C SER A 42 -9.10 8.04 -3.55
N ASP A 43 -7.81 8.20 -3.88
CA ASP A 43 -6.91 7.07 -4.03
C ASP A 43 -6.64 6.40 -2.67
N TYR A 44 -6.25 5.12 -2.75
CA TYR A 44 -5.75 4.39 -1.59
C TYR A 44 -4.23 4.50 -1.60
N ASP A 45 -3.67 5.13 -0.59
CA ASP A 45 -2.21 5.26 -0.45
C ASP A 45 -1.67 4.09 0.36
N VAL A 46 -0.79 3.31 -0.25
CA VAL A 46 -0.26 2.09 0.38
C VAL A 46 1.27 2.07 0.28
N ALA A 47 1.92 1.76 1.39
CA ALA A 47 3.35 1.52 1.44
C ALA A 47 3.60 0.01 1.60
N VAL A 48 4.44 -0.54 0.73
CA VAL A 48 4.79 -1.97 0.73
C VAL A 48 6.25 -2.10 1.15
N PHE A 49 6.51 -2.67 2.32
CA PHE A 49 7.86 -2.83 2.85
C PHE A 49 8.39 -4.21 2.49
N LEU A 50 9.46 -4.23 1.70
CA LEU A 50 10.02 -5.45 1.13
C LEU A 50 11.43 -5.73 1.67
N LYS A 51 11.66 -6.98 2.02
CA LYS A 51 13.01 -7.48 2.30
C LYS A 51 13.76 -7.59 0.98
N ASP A 52 15.07 -7.37 1.04
CA ASP A 52 15.96 -7.53 -0.12
C ASP A 52 15.55 -6.66 -1.33
N LEU A 53 15.07 -5.44 -1.06
CA LEU A 53 14.72 -4.51 -2.13
C LEU A 53 16.00 -3.95 -2.75
N SER A 54 16.30 -4.38 -3.97
CA SER A 54 17.50 -3.95 -4.70
C SER A 54 17.18 -2.98 -5.83
N ASP A 55 16.07 -3.17 -6.53
CA ASP A 55 15.66 -2.30 -7.64
C ASP A 55 14.24 -1.79 -7.36
N ARG A 56 14.18 -0.61 -6.77
CA ARG A 56 12.92 0.01 -6.36
C ARG A 56 11.98 0.24 -7.55
N TRP A 57 12.53 0.68 -8.68
CA TRP A 57 11.69 1.01 -9.83
C TRP A 57 11.09 -0.23 -10.49
N ALA A 58 11.88 -1.31 -10.57
CA ALA A 58 11.36 -2.58 -11.08
C ALA A 58 10.23 -3.12 -10.20
N GLU A 59 10.38 -3.02 -8.88
CA GLU A 59 9.34 -3.46 -7.95
C GLU A 59 8.12 -2.55 -8.00
N ALA A 60 8.33 -1.23 -8.16
CA ALA A 60 7.23 -0.29 -8.31
C ALA A 60 6.38 -0.63 -9.54
N ASP A 61 7.00 -1.02 -10.65
CA ASP A 61 6.27 -1.42 -11.86
C ASP A 61 5.41 -2.67 -11.62
N LYS A 62 5.95 -3.65 -10.91
CA LYS A 62 5.19 -4.87 -10.57
C LYS A 62 3.99 -4.56 -9.68
N ILE A 63 4.19 -3.69 -8.70
CA ILE A 63 3.13 -3.28 -7.78
C ILE A 63 2.06 -2.49 -8.53
N ALA A 64 2.47 -1.60 -9.44
CA ALA A 64 1.54 -0.84 -10.26
C ALA A 64 0.68 -1.76 -11.15
N TRP A 65 1.27 -2.83 -11.67
CA TRP A 65 0.51 -3.82 -12.43
C TRP A 65 -0.57 -4.48 -11.57
N VAL A 66 -0.22 -4.90 -10.37
CA VAL A 66 -1.17 -5.49 -9.42
C VAL A 66 -2.27 -4.49 -9.06
N ALA A 67 -1.90 -3.24 -8.83
CA ALA A 67 -2.87 -2.18 -8.54
C ALA A 67 -3.83 -1.96 -9.71
N SER A 68 -3.35 -2.07 -10.95
CA SER A 68 -4.20 -1.93 -12.13
C SER A 68 -5.21 -3.08 -12.25
N GLU A 69 -4.84 -4.28 -11.84
CA GLU A 69 -5.77 -5.40 -11.80
C GLU A 69 -6.89 -5.18 -10.78
N VAL A 70 -6.56 -4.60 -9.63
CA VAL A 70 -7.57 -4.24 -8.63
C VAL A 70 -8.48 -3.13 -9.13
N LEU A 71 -7.92 -2.15 -9.85
CA LEU A 71 -8.71 -1.09 -10.49
C LEU A 71 -9.73 -1.69 -11.47
N ASP A 72 -9.30 -2.61 -12.32
CA ASP A 72 -10.18 -3.28 -13.28
C ASP A 72 -11.30 -4.05 -12.57
N ALA A 73 -10.99 -4.67 -11.46
CA ALA A 73 -11.96 -5.50 -10.72
C ALA A 73 -12.92 -4.69 -9.85
N THR A 74 -12.49 -3.53 -9.33
CA THR A 74 -13.23 -2.80 -8.30
C THR A 74 -13.58 -1.36 -8.65
N GLY A 75 -12.91 -0.77 -9.65
CA GLY A 75 -13.04 0.65 -9.97
C GLY A 75 -12.25 1.58 -9.06
N GLU A 76 -11.49 1.04 -8.09
CA GLU A 76 -10.77 1.83 -7.11
C GLU A 76 -9.28 1.93 -7.46
N VAL A 77 -8.72 3.14 -7.28
CA VAL A 77 -7.32 3.42 -7.59
C VAL A 77 -6.47 3.22 -6.33
N ILE A 78 -5.43 2.39 -6.46
CA ILE A 78 -4.45 2.20 -5.40
C ILE A 78 -3.12 2.78 -5.87
N HIS A 79 -2.59 3.73 -5.11
CA HIS A 79 -1.25 4.29 -5.30
C HIS A 79 -0.33 3.65 -4.28
N ALA A 80 0.44 2.66 -4.72
CA ALA A 80 1.30 1.89 -3.83
C ALA A 80 2.76 2.01 -4.25
N MET A 81 3.64 2.16 -3.26
CA MET A 81 5.07 2.31 -3.48
C MET A 81 5.85 1.33 -2.61
N PRO A 82 6.94 0.77 -3.14
CA PRO A 82 7.81 -0.10 -2.36
C PRO A 82 8.82 0.70 -1.53
N TYR A 83 9.11 0.18 -0.36
CA TYR A 83 10.13 0.69 0.57
C TYR A 83 10.92 -0.49 1.11
N ARG A 84 12.15 -0.23 1.53
CA ARG A 84 12.97 -1.27 2.17
C ARG A 84 12.42 -1.64 3.53
N ALA A 85 12.49 -2.91 3.86
CA ALA A 85 12.22 -3.37 5.21
C ALA A 85 13.10 -2.58 6.19
N GLY A 86 12.52 -2.14 7.29
CA GLY A 86 13.21 -1.29 8.25
C GLY A 86 12.98 0.20 8.05
N SER A 87 12.68 0.64 6.82
CA SER A 87 12.39 2.07 6.56
C SER A 87 11.21 2.58 7.37
N TYR A 88 10.30 1.71 7.74
CA TYR A 88 9.14 2.06 8.56
C TYR A 88 9.53 2.75 9.89
N ARG A 89 10.71 2.42 10.42
CA ARG A 89 11.21 2.96 11.69
C ARG A 89 12.07 4.20 11.52
N GLU A 90 12.35 4.63 10.30
CA GLU A 90 13.15 5.81 10.05
C GLU A 90 12.42 7.09 10.49
N ARG A 91 13.21 8.11 10.86
CA ARG A 91 12.68 9.38 11.34
C ARG A 91 12.50 10.36 10.20
N THR A 92 11.59 10.02 9.29
CA THR A 92 11.19 10.91 8.19
C THR A 92 9.75 11.36 8.41
N PRO A 93 9.35 12.51 7.83
CA PRO A 93 7.96 12.95 7.92
C PRO A 93 6.96 11.91 7.42
N LEU A 94 7.27 11.24 6.31
CA LEU A 94 6.40 10.20 5.76
C LEU A 94 6.26 9.03 6.71
N MET A 95 7.37 8.50 7.24
CA MET A 95 7.30 7.34 8.13
C MET A 95 6.65 7.69 9.46
N HIS A 96 6.81 8.92 9.93
CA HIS A 96 6.09 9.40 11.10
C HIS A 96 4.58 9.37 10.85
N GLU A 97 4.13 9.84 9.70
CA GLU A 97 2.72 9.79 9.32
C GLU A 97 2.20 8.36 9.25
N LEU A 98 2.95 7.45 8.63
CA LEU A 98 2.56 6.05 8.53
C LEU A 98 2.42 5.39 9.91
N ARG A 99 3.35 5.68 10.82
CA ARG A 99 3.27 5.11 12.17
C ARG A 99 2.11 5.68 12.99
N ARG A 100 1.80 6.95 12.78
CA ARG A 100 0.74 7.63 13.54
C ARG A 100 -0.66 7.30 13.02
N GLU A 101 -0.83 7.27 11.71
CA GLU A 101 -2.15 7.19 11.07
C GLU A 101 -2.37 5.90 10.29
N GLY A 102 -1.31 5.17 9.99
CA GLY A 102 -1.38 4.01 9.12
C GLY A 102 -2.09 2.83 9.73
N ARG A 103 -2.61 1.98 8.84
CA ARG A 103 -3.27 0.74 9.23
C ARG A 103 -2.59 -0.41 8.49
N ASP A 104 -2.16 -1.41 9.24
CA ASP A 104 -1.56 -2.62 8.66
C ASP A 104 -2.63 -3.42 7.91
N LEU A 105 -2.24 -3.89 6.73
CA LEU A 105 -3.10 -4.75 5.92
C LEU A 105 -2.72 -6.22 6.04
#